data_0d98580cd7f6cda2dba98a026ded5c0d
#
_entry.id   0d98580cd7f6cda2dba98a026ded5c0d
#
_cell.length_a   1.000
_cell.length_b   1.000
_cell.length_c   1.000
_cell.angle_alpha   90.00
_cell.angle_beta   90.00
_cell.angle_gamma   90.00
#
_symmetry.space_group_name_H-M   'P 1'
#
loop_
_entity.id
_entity.type
_entity.pdbx_description
1 polymer ?
#
loop_
_entity_poly.entity_id
_entity_poly.type
_entity_poly.pdbx_seq_one_letter_code
_entity_poly.pdbx_strand_id
1 'polypeptide(L)'
;MSEAGDGKPEGAAFLTVQYARQKGESIVYSGVLIAGALVLFGVPRAPVIALVAALVSAGVAIYHWPYVAKDRKAFTVTPAGINIDRLGLLPWNAIADVKIVDRYVRMIRNAELRIALKRPFDTAVENAPNVGPVQRLMYRCWGMVSPQEISVKLSTLDTLPETVEAAIRPHIHRNI
;
A
#
# COMPACT_ATOMS: atom_id res chain seq x y z
N MET A 1 -10.73 -10.27 37.64
CA MET A 1 -11.12 -10.46 36.25
C MET A 1 -9.98 -9.91 35.44
N SER A 2 -9.21 -10.80 34.86
CA SER A 2 -7.93 -10.49 34.20
C SER A 2 -8.17 -10.40 32.70
N GLU A 3 -8.03 -9.21 32.11
CA GLU A 3 -7.99 -9.06 30.66
C GLU A 3 -6.68 -9.62 30.16
N ALA A 4 -6.78 -10.80 29.55
CA ALA A 4 -5.69 -11.38 28.76
C ALA A 4 -5.56 -10.53 27.46
N GLY A 5 -4.64 -9.57 27.50
CA GLY A 5 -4.17 -8.91 26.30
C GLY A 5 -3.59 -9.94 25.34
N ASP A 6 -4.24 -10.11 24.21
CA ASP A 6 -3.77 -10.91 23.07
C ASP A 6 -2.51 -10.26 22.46
N GLY A 7 -1.42 -10.38 23.19
CA GLY A 7 -0.07 -9.98 22.78
C GLY A 7 0.49 -11.00 21.80
N LYS A 8 0.01 -11.00 20.54
CA LYS A 8 0.70 -11.65 19.44
C LYS A 8 2.12 -11.06 19.39
N PRO A 9 3.19 -11.85 19.51
CA PRO A 9 4.55 -11.32 19.44
C PRO A 9 4.78 -10.78 18.03
N GLU A 10 4.65 -9.47 17.86
CA GLU A 10 5.22 -8.79 16.70
C GLU A 10 6.74 -8.98 16.83
N GLY A 11 7.28 -10.00 16.17
CA GLY A 11 8.71 -10.18 16.05
C GLY A 11 9.31 -8.86 15.57
N ALA A 12 10.38 -8.41 16.22
CA ALA A 12 10.98 -7.11 15.99
C ALA A 12 11.13 -6.85 14.48
N ALA A 13 10.44 -5.84 13.96
CA ALA A 13 10.49 -5.51 12.55
C ALA A 13 11.89 -4.99 12.19
N PHE A 14 12.53 -5.54 11.17
CA PHE A 14 13.82 -5.05 10.68
C PHE A 14 13.67 -3.74 9.91
N LEU A 15 12.56 -3.59 9.18
CA LEU A 15 12.25 -2.39 8.42
C LEU A 15 10.72 -2.19 8.38
N THR A 16 10.28 -0.98 8.71
CA THR A 16 8.89 -0.56 8.54
C THR A 16 8.87 0.63 7.59
N VAL A 17 8.10 0.53 6.52
CA VAL A 17 7.96 1.55 5.48
C VAL A 17 6.52 2.05 5.47
N GLN A 18 6.36 3.36 5.42
CA GLN A 18 5.05 4.02 5.37
C GLN A 18 4.74 4.53 3.96
N TYR A 19 3.50 4.93 3.72
CA TYR A 19 3.16 5.66 2.50
C TYR A 19 3.80 7.04 2.49
N ALA A 20 4.29 7.49 1.33
CA ALA A 20 4.90 8.82 1.16
C ALA A 20 3.83 9.91 1.30
N ARG A 21 3.63 10.40 2.52
CA ARG A 21 2.58 11.33 2.91
C ARG A 21 2.56 12.57 2.02
N GLN A 22 3.73 13.17 1.76
CA GLN A 22 3.84 14.39 0.94
C GLN A 22 3.25 14.24 -0.47
N LYS A 23 3.27 13.01 -1.02
CA LYS A 23 2.74 12.75 -2.38
C LYS A 23 1.21 12.66 -2.43
N GLY A 24 0.56 12.36 -1.32
CA GLY A 24 -0.89 12.17 -1.25
C GLY A 24 -1.64 13.34 -0.62
N GLU A 25 -1.00 14.12 0.26
CA GLU A 25 -1.65 15.21 0.98
C GLU A 25 -2.29 16.24 0.06
N SER A 26 -1.57 16.69 -0.96
CA SER A 26 -2.09 17.66 -1.92
C SER A 26 -3.30 17.13 -2.69
N ILE A 27 -3.30 15.87 -3.08
CA ILE A 27 -4.42 15.24 -3.81
C ILE A 27 -5.65 15.12 -2.91
N VAL A 28 -5.46 14.63 -1.68
CA VAL A 28 -6.57 14.42 -0.75
C VAL A 28 -7.18 15.76 -0.33
N TYR A 29 -6.36 16.71 0.12
CA TYR A 29 -6.87 17.98 0.59
C TYR A 29 -7.48 18.84 -0.53
N SER A 30 -6.86 18.88 -1.72
CA SER A 30 -7.47 19.56 -2.87
C SER A 30 -8.77 18.89 -3.29
N GLY A 31 -8.86 17.57 -3.30
CA GLY A 31 -10.08 16.84 -3.60
C GLY A 31 -11.23 17.17 -2.64
N VAL A 32 -10.95 17.21 -1.34
CA VAL A 32 -11.94 17.61 -0.31
C VAL A 32 -12.37 19.08 -0.49
N LEU A 33 -11.41 19.98 -0.73
CA LEU A 33 -11.67 21.41 -0.89
C LEU A 33 -12.49 21.69 -2.15
N ILE A 34 -12.16 21.06 -3.27
CA ILE A 34 -12.92 21.17 -4.52
C ILE A 34 -14.34 20.61 -4.35
N ALA A 35 -14.49 19.45 -3.70
CA ALA A 35 -15.81 18.88 -3.43
C ALA A 35 -16.68 19.85 -2.61
N GLY A 36 -16.12 20.42 -1.53
CA GLY A 36 -16.80 21.41 -0.70
C GLY A 36 -17.19 22.68 -1.46
N ALA A 37 -16.27 23.22 -2.26
CA ALA A 37 -16.52 24.41 -3.08
C ALA A 37 -17.62 24.14 -4.12
N LEU A 38 -17.64 22.98 -4.75
CA LEU A 38 -18.69 22.59 -5.72
C LEU A 38 -20.07 22.48 -5.04
N VAL A 39 -20.14 21.97 -3.81
CA VAL A 39 -21.40 21.94 -3.08
C VAL A 39 -21.87 23.34 -2.72
N LEU A 40 -20.97 24.18 -2.20
CA LEU A 40 -21.37 25.53 -1.73
C LEU A 40 -21.71 26.50 -2.86
N PHE A 41 -20.93 26.50 -3.93
CA PHE A 41 -21.03 27.50 -5.00
C PHE A 41 -21.60 26.94 -6.30
N GLY A 42 -21.42 25.66 -6.57
CA GLY A 42 -21.88 25.02 -7.81
C GLY A 42 -23.32 24.57 -7.75
N VAL A 43 -23.77 23.99 -6.63
CA VAL A 43 -25.15 23.47 -6.49
C VAL A 43 -26.21 24.54 -6.74
N PRO A 44 -26.10 25.79 -6.25
CA PRO A 44 -27.10 26.84 -6.53
C PRO A 44 -27.24 27.23 -8.01
N ARG A 45 -26.20 26.95 -8.83
CA ARG A 45 -26.15 27.35 -10.24
C ARG A 45 -26.44 26.21 -11.22
N ALA A 46 -25.89 25.04 -10.93
CA ALA A 46 -26.01 23.86 -11.78
C ALA A 46 -26.01 22.58 -10.89
N PRO A 47 -27.13 22.26 -10.22
CA PRO A 47 -27.17 21.29 -9.12
C PRO A 47 -26.68 19.89 -9.53
N VAL A 48 -27.12 19.36 -10.64
CA VAL A 48 -26.76 18.02 -11.08
C VAL A 48 -25.26 17.91 -11.42
N ILE A 49 -24.75 18.86 -12.20
CA ILE A 49 -23.33 18.86 -12.61
C ILE A 49 -22.43 19.05 -11.40
N ALA A 50 -22.78 19.99 -10.52
CA ALA A 50 -22.00 20.27 -9.32
C ALA A 50 -21.97 19.09 -8.35
N LEU A 51 -23.08 18.40 -8.15
CA LEU A 51 -23.15 17.21 -7.30
C LEU A 51 -22.33 16.06 -7.87
N VAL A 52 -22.43 15.79 -9.18
CA VAL A 52 -21.63 14.74 -9.83
C VAL A 52 -20.14 15.06 -9.70
N ALA A 53 -19.73 16.29 -9.99
CA ALA A 53 -18.33 16.71 -9.87
C ALA A 53 -17.82 16.65 -8.41
N ALA A 54 -18.65 17.03 -7.44
CA ALA A 54 -18.32 16.92 -6.02
C ALA A 54 -18.14 15.46 -5.58
N LEU A 55 -19.02 14.56 -6.03
CA LEU A 55 -18.89 13.12 -5.75
C LEU A 55 -17.62 12.52 -6.36
N VAL A 56 -17.27 12.90 -7.59
CA VAL A 56 -16.02 12.47 -8.22
C VAL A 56 -14.82 12.97 -7.42
N SER A 57 -14.80 14.25 -7.04
CA SER A 57 -13.69 14.83 -6.26
C SER A 57 -13.55 14.18 -4.88
N ALA A 58 -14.67 13.94 -4.20
CA ALA A 58 -14.69 13.21 -2.92
C ALA A 58 -14.22 11.76 -3.10
N GLY A 59 -14.63 11.08 -4.17
CA GLY A 59 -14.18 9.73 -4.53
C GLY A 59 -12.67 9.65 -4.72
N VAL A 60 -12.06 10.62 -5.39
CA VAL A 60 -10.61 10.73 -5.56
C VAL A 60 -9.93 10.92 -4.21
N ALA A 61 -10.44 11.79 -3.34
CA ALA A 61 -9.90 11.98 -2.00
C ALA A 61 -9.95 10.70 -1.15
N ILE A 62 -11.08 9.98 -1.17
CA ILE A 62 -11.26 8.70 -0.47
C ILE A 62 -10.32 7.64 -1.03
N TYR A 63 -10.17 7.56 -2.34
CA TYR A 63 -9.26 6.63 -2.99
C TYR A 63 -7.81 6.81 -2.50
N HIS A 64 -7.34 8.06 -2.39
CA HIS A 64 -5.97 8.38 -1.95
C HIS A 64 -5.82 8.53 -0.43
N TRP A 65 -6.88 8.34 0.36
CA TRP A 65 -6.86 8.46 1.82
C TRP A 65 -5.73 7.69 2.53
N PRO A 66 -5.30 6.48 2.08
CA PRO A 66 -4.20 5.76 2.71
C PRO A 66 -2.88 6.53 2.82
N TYR A 67 -2.65 7.51 1.94
CA TYR A 67 -1.44 8.35 1.99
C TYR A 67 -1.44 9.34 3.18
N VAL A 68 -2.62 9.75 3.65
CA VAL A 68 -2.78 10.74 4.72
C VAL A 68 -3.10 10.10 6.05
N ALA A 69 -3.52 8.83 6.05
CA ALA A 69 -3.82 8.09 7.25
C ALA A 69 -2.56 7.97 8.12
N LYS A 70 -2.64 8.50 9.34
CA LYS A 70 -1.53 8.55 10.29
C LYS A 70 -1.04 7.12 10.60
N ASP A 71 0.28 6.95 10.63
CA ASP A 71 0.99 5.74 11.04
C ASP A 71 0.62 4.47 10.23
N ARG A 72 0.10 4.62 8.99
CA ARG A 72 -0.24 3.49 8.17
C ARG A 72 1.00 2.83 7.57
N LYS A 73 1.33 1.67 8.09
CA LYS A 73 2.42 0.82 7.59
C LYS A 73 2.00 0.25 6.23
N ALA A 74 2.74 0.59 5.19
CA ALA A 74 2.50 0.07 3.83
C ALA A 74 3.17 -1.29 3.64
N PHE A 75 4.36 -1.45 4.24
CA PHE A 75 5.23 -2.59 4.06
C PHE A 75 6.12 -2.77 5.30
N THR A 76 6.25 -4.00 5.78
CA THR A 76 7.07 -4.31 6.95
C THR A 76 7.85 -5.59 6.71
N VAL A 77 9.16 -5.56 6.90
CA VAL A 77 10.04 -6.73 6.87
C VAL A 77 10.19 -7.26 8.28
N THR A 78 9.83 -8.52 8.49
CA THR A 78 9.87 -9.20 9.79
C THR A 78 10.68 -10.49 9.71
N PRO A 79 11.08 -11.10 10.84
CA PRO A 79 11.72 -12.41 10.85
C PRO A 79 10.87 -13.52 10.20
N ALA A 80 9.55 -13.40 10.27
CA ALA A 80 8.61 -14.38 9.71
C ALA A 80 8.40 -14.21 8.20
N GLY A 81 8.62 -13.01 7.65
CA GLY A 81 8.35 -12.71 6.26
C GLY A 81 8.09 -11.24 6.02
N ILE A 82 7.48 -10.95 4.89
CA ILE A 82 7.11 -9.60 4.46
C ILE A 82 5.62 -9.41 4.72
N ASN A 83 5.27 -8.43 5.54
CA ASN A 83 3.88 -8.02 5.76
C ASN A 83 3.56 -6.80 4.90
N ILE A 84 2.53 -6.88 4.07
CA ILE A 84 2.12 -5.81 3.14
C ILE A 84 0.69 -5.38 3.47
N ASP A 85 0.45 -4.06 3.48
CA ASP A 85 -0.88 -3.49 3.78
C ASP A 85 -1.97 -4.14 2.91
N ARG A 86 -3.00 -4.65 3.57
CA ARG A 86 -4.17 -5.33 2.95
C ARG A 86 -3.85 -6.56 2.10
N LEU A 87 -2.63 -7.05 2.13
CA LEU A 87 -2.24 -8.32 1.57
C LEU A 87 -2.18 -9.39 2.67
N GLY A 88 -1.48 -9.09 3.74
CA GLY A 88 -1.15 -10.02 4.81
C GLY A 88 0.34 -10.36 4.83
N LEU A 89 0.67 -11.46 5.46
CA LEU A 89 2.03 -11.94 5.61
C LEU A 89 2.42 -12.86 4.44
N LEU A 90 3.53 -12.55 3.79
CA LEU A 90 4.24 -13.42 2.86
C LEU A 90 5.43 -14.03 3.59
N PRO A 91 5.35 -15.29 4.04
CA PRO A 91 6.45 -15.93 4.75
C PRO A 91 7.64 -16.19 3.81
N TRP A 92 8.85 -16.15 4.35
CA TRP A 92 10.08 -16.31 3.55
C TRP A 92 10.11 -17.61 2.74
N ASN A 93 9.55 -18.70 3.26
CA ASN A 93 9.47 -19.99 2.58
C ASN A 93 8.58 -19.98 1.33
N ALA A 94 7.65 -19.03 1.22
CA ALA A 94 6.78 -18.85 0.05
C ALA A 94 7.42 -17.97 -1.04
N ILE A 95 8.51 -17.25 -0.72
CA ILE A 95 9.20 -16.36 -1.65
C ILE A 95 10.28 -17.14 -2.41
N ALA A 96 10.24 -17.09 -3.73
CA ALA A 96 11.25 -17.71 -4.59
C ALA A 96 12.40 -16.75 -4.89
N ASP A 97 12.05 -15.51 -5.26
CA ASP A 97 13.02 -14.47 -5.64
C ASP A 97 12.43 -13.07 -5.41
N VAL A 98 13.30 -12.09 -5.24
CA VAL A 98 12.91 -10.68 -5.12
C VAL A 98 13.87 -9.84 -5.94
N LYS A 99 13.31 -8.97 -6.81
CA LYS A 99 14.08 -8.05 -7.64
C LYS A 99 13.46 -6.66 -7.67
N ILE A 100 14.31 -5.64 -7.74
CA ILE A 100 13.85 -4.28 -8.04
C ILE A 100 13.86 -4.07 -9.54
N VAL A 101 12.76 -3.57 -10.07
CA VAL A 101 12.60 -3.20 -11.47
C VAL A 101 12.38 -1.69 -11.54
N ASP A 102 13.33 -1.00 -12.14
CA ASP A 102 13.22 0.43 -12.38
C ASP A 102 12.53 0.69 -13.72
N ARG A 103 11.48 1.50 -13.68
CA ARG A 103 10.83 2.03 -14.89
C ARG A 103 10.99 3.54 -14.91
N TYR A 104 11.48 4.08 -15.98
CA TYR A 104 11.58 5.51 -16.19
C TYR A 104 10.43 6.00 -17.06
N VAL A 105 9.63 6.92 -16.53
CA VAL A 105 8.57 7.60 -17.27
C VAL A 105 8.87 9.09 -17.22
N ARG A 106 9.19 9.69 -18.36
CA ARG A 106 9.52 11.12 -18.46
C ARG A 106 10.55 11.58 -17.42
N MET A 107 11.65 10.87 -17.27
CA MET A 107 12.73 11.12 -16.29
C MET A 107 12.36 10.88 -14.81
N ILE A 108 11.16 10.42 -14.51
CA ILE A 108 10.77 10.03 -13.15
C ILE A 108 11.05 8.53 -12.98
N ARG A 109 11.91 8.20 -12.01
CA ARG A 109 12.19 6.81 -11.63
C ARG A 109 10.99 6.24 -10.88
N ASN A 110 10.39 5.19 -11.41
CA ASN A 110 9.34 4.39 -10.78
C ASN A 110 9.91 3.02 -10.43
N ALA A 111 10.34 2.86 -9.20
CA ALA A 111 10.87 1.60 -8.71
C ALA A 111 9.73 0.68 -8.26
N GLU A 112 9.74 -0.57 -8.73
CA GLU A 112 8.83 -1.64 -8.34
C GLU A 112 9.62 -2.79 -7.74
N LEU A 113 9.21 -3.26 -6.56
CA LEU A 113 9.70 -4.51 -5.99
C LEU A 113 8.86 -5.66 -6.54
N ARG A 114 9.48 -6.53 -7.32
CA ARG A 114 8.87 -7.75 -7.84
C ARG A 114 9.21 -8.91 -6.93
N ILE A 115 8.17 -9.59 -6.43
CA ILE A 115 8.28 -10.74 -5.54
C ILE A 115 7.74 -11.95 -6.30
N ALA A 116 8.63 -12.87 -6.66
CA ALA A 116 8.27 -14.16 -7.23
C ALA A 116 7.94 -15.15 -6.12
N LEU A 117 6.85 -15.90 -6.26
CA LEU A 117 6.35 -16.85 -5.29
C LEU A 117 6.65 -18.29 -5.73
N LYS A 118 6.99 -19.16 -4.78
CA LYS A 118 7.17 -20.61 -5.00
C LYS A 118 5.85 -21.35 -5.25
N ARG A 119 4.75 -20.76 -4.80
CA ARG A 119 3.38 -21.32 -4.90
C ARG A 119 2.39 -20.23 -5.30
N PRO A 120 1.20 -20.58 -5.81
CA PRO A 120 0.20 -19.58 -6.19
C PRO A 120 -0.15 -18.64 -5.05
N PHE A 121 -0.49 -17.39 -5.39
CA PHE A 121 -0.80 -16.29 -4.48
C PHE A 121 -1.76 -16.70 -3.34
N ASP A 122 -2.86 -17.38 -3.68
CA ASP A 122 -3.91 -17.75 -2.71
C ASP A 122 -3.41 -18.68 -1.60
N THR A 123 -2.36 -19.46 -1.87
CA THR A 123 -1.74 -20.38 -0.90
C THR A 123 -0.47 -19.83 -0.28
N ALA A 124 0.09 -18.77 -0.85
CA ALA A 124 1.33 -18.15 -0.40
C ALA A 124 1.11 -17.11 0.71
N VAL A 125 -0.05 -16.47 0.74
CA VAL A 125 -0.38 -15.41 1.69
C VAL A 125 -0.98 -15.99 2.96
N GLU A 126 -0.42 -15.60 4.10
CA GLU A 126 -0.93 -15.95 5.42
C GLU A 126 -1.56 -14.72 6.10
N ASN A 127 -2.56 -14.97 6.97
CA ASN A 127 -3.22 -13.91 7.74
C ASN A 127 -3.73 -12.74 6.88
N ALA A 128 -4.33 -13.05 5.71
CA ALA A 128 -4.97 -12.04 4.87
C ALA A 128 -6.00 -11.25 5.69
N PRO A 129 -5.87 -9.93 5.81
CA PRO A 129 -6.79 -9.14 6.62
C PRO A 129 -8.19 -9.12 5.99
N ASN A 130 -9.21 -9.14 6.84
CA ASN A 130 -10.57 -8.92 6.37
C ASN A 130 -10.75 -7.44 6.01
N VAL A 131 -10.68 -7.13 4.72
CA VAL A 131 -10.74 -5.76 4.20
C VAL A 131 -12.17 -5.39 3.89
N GLY A 132 -12.69 -4.33 4.51
CA GLY A 132 -14.02 -3.81 4.24
C GLY A 132 -14.20 -3.29 2.80
N PRO A 133 -15.46 -3.16 2.31
CA PRO A 133 -15.73 -2.80 0.91
C PRO A 133 -15.11 -1.46 0.50
N VAL A 134 -15.18 -0.44 1.35
CA VAL A 134 -14.57 0.88 1.08
C VAL A 134 -13.04 0.77 1.02
N GLN A 135 -12.42 0.02 1.91
CA GLN A 135 -10.97 -0.17 1.93
C GLN A 135 -10.45 -0.94 0.71
N ARG A 136 -11.28 -1.80 0.09
CA ARG A 136 -10.93 -2.49 -1.16
C ARG A 136 -10.81 -1.54 -2.34
N LEU A 137 -11.57 -0.44 -2.33
CA LEU A 137 -11.54 0.60 -3.38
C LEU A 137 -10.38 1.59 -3.20
N MET A 138 -9.84 1.72 -1.98
CA MET A 138 -8.74 2.65 -1.71
C MET A 138 -7.43 2.19 -2.37
N TYR A 139 -6.55 3.16 -2.63
CA TYR A 139 -5.21 2.92 -3.17
C TYR A 139 -4.44 1.89 -2.33
N ARG A 140 -3.77 0.95 -3.01
CA ARG A 140 -2.86 -0.04 -2.44
C ARG A 140 -1.50 0.03 -3.14
N CYS A 141 -0.41 -0.14 -2.37
CA CYS A 141 0.95 -0.10 -2.91
C CYS A 141 1.34 -1.34 -3.71
N TRP A 142 0.52 -2.38 -3.73
CA TRP A 142 0.82 -3.64 -4.39
C TRP A 142 -0.21 -4.02 -5.46
N GLY A 143 0.19 -4.87 -6.38
CA GLY A 143 -0.66 -5.46 -7.41
C GLY A 143 -0.18 -6.84 -7.81
N MET A 144 -1.08 -7.69 -8.29
CA MET A 144 -0.74 -8.98 -8.87
C MET A 144 -0.29 -8.77 -10.33
N VAL A 145 0.83 -9.34 -10.69
CA VAL A 145 1.38 -9.33 -12.06
C VAL A 145 1.04 -10.66 -12.74
N SER A 146 1.19 -11.76 -12.00
CA SER A 146 0.80 -13.10 -12.40
C SER A 146 0.35 -13.90 -11.17
N PRO A 147 -0.20 -15.11 -11.31
CA PRO A 147 -0.57 -15.95 -10.16
C PRO A 147 0.59 -16.26 -9.20
N GLN A 148 1.84 -16.09 -9.66
CA GLN A 148 3.05 -16.35 -8.88
C GLN A 148 3.96 -15.11 -8.77
N GLU A 149 3.47 -13.91 -9.11
CA GLU A 149 4.29 -12.71 -9.04
C GLU A 149 3.49 -11.51 -8.55
N ILE A 150 4.01 -10.84 -7.52
CA ILE A 150 3.44 -9.63 -6.92
C ILE A 150 4.40 -8.47 -7.20
N SER A 151 3.84 -7.31 -7.53
CA SER A 151 4.58 -6.04 -7.64
C SER A 151 4.20 -5.11 -6.51
N VAL A 152 5.19 -4.54 -5.82
CA VAL A 152 5.01 -3.48 -4.81
C VAL A 152 5.63 -2.20 -5.34
N LYS A 153 4.85 -1.13 -5.42
CA LYS A 153 5.26 0.17 -5.95
C LYS A 153 6.05 0.95 -4.89
N LEU A 154 7.38 0.86 -4.94
CA LEU A 154 8.26 1.54 -3.98
C LEU A 154 8.25 3.07 -4.15
N SER A 155 7.98 3.57 -5.36
CA SER A 155 7.92 5.01 -5.63
C SER A 155 6.82 5.75 -4.84
N THR A 156 5.85 5.03 -4.27
CA THR A 156 4.76 5.59 -3.45
C THR A 156 5.03 5.52 -1.95
N LEU A 157 6.18 5.00 -1.57
CA LEU A 157 6.62 4.82 -0.19
C LEU A 157 7.62 5.89 0.22
N ASP A 158 7.85 6.04 1.52
CA ASP A 158 8.74 7.03 2.12
C ASP A 158 10.20 6.56 2.23
N THR A 159 10.52 5.41 1.67
CA THR A 159 11.83 4.75 1.80
C THR A 159 12.47 4.54 0.42
N LEU A 160 13.79 4.61 0.37
CA LEU A 160 14.55 4.34 -0.85
C LEU A 160 14.46 2.86 -1.23
N PRO A 161 14.35 2.54 -2.54
CA PRO A 161 14.29 1.15 -3.03
C PRO A 161 15.48 0.32 -2.57
N GLU A 162 16.67 0.90 -2.53
CA GLU A 162 17.93 0.26 -2.14
C GLU A 162 17.91 -0.18 -0.67
N THR A 163 17.27 0.62 0.20
CA THR A 163 17.10 0.27 1.63
C THR A 163 16.18 -0.94 1.80
N VAL A 164 15.12 -1.01 1.00
CA VAL A 164 14.19 -2.14 1.01
C VAL A 164 14.90 -3.41 0.54
N GLU A 165 15.69 -3.32 -0.55
CA GLU A 165 16.47 -4.46 -1.07
C GLU A 165 17.48 -4.96 -0.04
N ALA A 166 18.23 -4.06 0.58
CA ALA A 166 19.22 -4.40 1.59
C ALA A 166 18.61 -5.10 2.81
N ALA A 167 17.38 -4.73 3.21
CA ALA A 167 16.68 -5.37 4.29
C ALA A 167 16.14 -6.78 3.94
N ILE A 168 15.82 -7.04 2.67
CA ILE A 168 15.20 -8.30 2.22
C ILE A 168 16.27 -9.34 1.84
N ARG A 169 17.33 -8.92 1.13
CA ARG A 169 18.36 -9.78 0.54
C ARG A 169 18.96 -10.83 1.50
N PRO A 170 19.30 -10.51 2.77
CA PRO A 170 19.87 -11.49 3.71
C PRO A 170 18.92 -12.65 4.04
N HIS A 171 17.60 -12.43 3.93
CA HIS A 171 16.60 -13.43 4.29
C HIS A 171 16.27 -14.39 3.15
N ILE A 172 16.43 -13.97 1.90
CA ILE A 172 16.21 -14.82 0.74
C ILE A 172 17.31 -15.89 0.67
N HIS A 173 18.59 -15.49 0.80
CA HIS A 173 19.72 -16.42 0.72
C HIS A 173 19.82 -17.42 1.87
N ARG A 174 19.12 -17.19 2.99
CA ARG A 174 19.12 -18.08 4.15
C ARG A 174 18.08 -19.21 4.04
N ASN A 175 17.13 -19.09 3.11
CA ASN A 175 16.00 -20.03 2.95
C ASN A 175 15.99 -20.77 1.60
N ILE A 176 17.09 -20.70 0.85
CA ILE A 176 17.40 -21.55 -0.30
C ILE A 176 18.35 -22.64 0.16
#